data_d00d1d071761b130e790f45acee0d683
#
_entry.id   d00d1d071761b130e790f45acee0d683
#
_cell.length_a   1.000
_cell.length_b   1.000
_cell.length_c   1.000
_cell.angle_alpha   90.00
_cell.angle_beta   90.00
_cell.angle_gamma   90.00
#
_symmetry.space_group_name_H-M   'P 1'
#
loop_
_entity.id
_entity.type
_entity.pdbx_description
1 polymer ?
#
loop_
_entity_poly.entity_id
_entity_poly.type
_entity_poly.pdbx_seq_one_letter_code
_entity_poly.pdbx_strand_id
1 'polypeptide(L)'
;MSDTTLYPRFIRAEFGDMFKTRCGGRAIYIGKADPMLDDEDVMTTHEFYVEHAGSKLYYNDGASIDGIAADDIVGRDTEVDESEDYFIAGWAQAEINDCLKKCRRYIAAVEKRNSKDGKRIGELLELIDKTRKHVMV
;
A
#
# COMPACT_ATOMS: atom_id res chain seq x y z
N MET A 1 -13.58 -17.74 -16.61
CA MET A 1 -14.38 -16.61 -17.14
C MET A 1 -14.16 -15.33 -16.37
N SER A 2 -14.19 -15.43 -15.08
CA SER A 2 -13.96 -14.25 -14.24
C SER A 2 -12.61 -13.58 -14.48
N ASP A 3 -11.62 -14.36 -14.89
CA ASP A 3 -10.28 -13.85 -15.09
C ASP A 3 -10.17 -12.86 -16.21
N THR A 4 -11.15 -12.90 -17.12
CA THR A 4 -11.20 -11.93 -18.20
C THR A 4 -11.47 -10.52 -17.70
N THR A 5 -11.74 -10.35 -16.41
CA THR A 5 -11.97 -9.03 -15.84
C THR A 5 -10.77 -8.10 -15.97
N LEU A 6 -9.57 -8.67 -16.09
CA LEU A 6 -8.37 -7.85 -16.22
C LEU A 6 -7.91 -7.72 -17.66
N TYR A 7 -8.27 -8.65 -18.57
CA TYR A 7 -7.67 -8.65 -19.90
C TYR A 7 -8.68 -8.95 -20.99
N PRO A 8 -8.78 -8.13 -22.00
CA PRO A 8 -8.09 -6.84 -22.25
C PRO A 8 -8.68 -5.68 -21.46
N ARG A 9 -9.37 -5.96 -20.40
CA ARG A 9 -10.08 -5.01 -19.59
C ARG A 9 -9.20 -4.39 -18.53
N PHE A 10 -9.72 -3.35 -17.92
CA PHE A 10 -9.03 -2.59 -16.90
C PHE A 10 -9.33 -3.15 -15.52
N ILE A 11 -8.40 -2.93 -14.60
CA ILE A 11 -8.58 -3.35 -13.22
C ILE A 11 -9.77 -2.61 -12.62
N ARG A 12 -10.70 -3.38 -12.08
CA ARG A 12 -11.82 -2.86 -11.32
C ARG A 12 -11.84 -3.59 -9.98
N ALA A 13 -11.39 -2.88 -8.96
CA ALA A 13 -11.20 -3.49 -7.66
C ALA A 13 -11.44 -2.47 -6.56
N GLU A 14 -11.72 -2.97 -5.37
CA GLU A 14 -11.83 -2.20 -4.16
C GLU A 14 -10.70 -2.54 -3.22
N PHE A 15 -10.37 -1.61 -2.32
CA PHE A 15 -9.34 -1.84 -1.31
C PHE A 15 -9.57 -3.19 -0.60
N GLY A 16 -8.52 -3.97 -0.53
CA GLY A 16 -8.56 -5.27 0.13
C GLY A 16 -8.87 -6.44 -0.77
N ASP A 17 -9.27 -6.19 -2.02
CA ASP A 17 -9.50 -7.30 -2.96
C ASP A 17 -8.21 -8.06 -3.22
N MET A 18 -8.32 -9.38 -3.28
CA MET A 18 -7.18 -10.27 -3.43
C MET A 18 -7.01 -10.70 -4.88
N PHE A 19 -5.77 -10.61 -5.36
CA PHE A 19 -5.40 -10.98 -6.71
C PHE A 19 -4.20 -11.92 -6.69
N LYS A 20 -3.93 -12.53 -7.84
CA LYS A 20 -2.74 -13.37 -8.05
C LYS A 20 -1.82 -12.75 -9.08
N THR A 21 -0.52 -12.92 -8.84
CA THR A 21 0.50 -12.59 -9.82
C THR A 21 0.77 -13.80 -10.74
N ARG A 22 1.46 -13.54 -11.84
CA ARG A 22 1.81 -14.60 -12.80
C ARG A 22 2.64 -15.71 -12.18
N CYS A 23 3.51 -15.39 -11.23
CA CYS A 23 4.33 -16.39 -10.53
C CYS A 23 3.58 -17.12 -9.41
N GLY A 24 2.30 -16.81 -9.19
CA GLY A 24 1.48 -17.47 -8.19
C GLY A 24 1.41 -16.79 -6.83
N GLY A 25 2.11 -15.67 -6.65
CA GLY A 25 2.05 -14.91 -5.40
C GLY A 25 0.72 -14.18 -5.25
N ARG A 26 0.44 -13.75 -4.03
CA ARG A 26 -0.76 -12.98 -3.74
C ARG A 26 -0.48 -11.50 -3.77
N ALA A 27 -1.51 -10.72 -4.13
CA ALA A 27 -1.44 -9.27 -4.13
C ALA A 27 -2.75 -8.70 -3.60
N ILE A 28 -2.65 -7.74 -2.70
CA ILE A 28 -3.82 -7.03 -2.17
C ILE A 28 -3.93 -5.69 -2.87
N TYR A 29 -5.12 -5.39 -3.40
CA TYR A 29 -5.37 -4.10 -4.04
C TYR A 29 -5.42 -3.00 -2.98
N ILE A 30 -4.64 -1.94 -3.19
CA ILE A 30 -4.59 -0.78 -2.30
C ILE A 30 -5.46 0.35 -2.85
N GLY A 31 -5.31 0.70 -4.12
CA GLY A 31 -6.07 1.76 -4.73
C GLY A 31 -5.41 2.32 -5.97
N LYS A 32 -6.06 3.30 -6.58
CA LYS A 32 -5.48 4.03 -7.71
C LYS A 32 -4.34 4.91 -7.21
N ALA A 33 -3.23 4.86 -7.90
CA ALA A 33 -2.08 5.69 -7.55
C ALA A 33 -2.34 7.16 -7.87
N ASP A 34 -3.12 7.43 -8.91
CA ASP A 34 -3.54 8.78 -9.27
C ASP A 34 -5.06 8.80 -9.42
N PRO A 35 -5.79 9.30 -8.40
CA PRO A 35 -7.25 9.30 -8.44
C PRO A 35 -7.85 10.23 -9.47
N MET A 36 -7.05 11.10 -10.08
CA MET A 36 -7.53 12.03 -11.11
C MET A 36 -7.63 11.39 -12.49
N LEU A 37 -6.99 10.24 -12.69
CA LEU A 37 -7.07 9.54 -13.96
C LEU A 37 -8.35 8.73 -14.08
N ASP A 38 -8.86 8.63 -15.31
CA ASP A 38 -10.05 7.86 -15.61
C ASP A 38 -9.78 6.36 -15.43
N ASP A 39 -10.77 5.62 -14.93
CA ASP A 39 -10.69 4.18 -14.77
C ASP A 39 -10.48 3.43 -16.07
N GLU A 40 -10.85 4.04 -17.20
CA GLU A 40 -10.71 3.41 -18.51
C GLU A 40 -9.45 3.81 -19.26
N ASP A 41 -8.63 4.68 -18.66
CA ASP A 41 -7.36 5.07 -19.26
C ASP A 41 -6.34 3.97 -19.06
N VAL A 42 -5.69 3.53 -20.13
CA VAL A 42 -4.67 2.46 -20.05
C VAL A 42 -3.47 2.89 -19.21
N MET A 43 -3.24 4.17 -19.08
CA MET A 43 -2.14 4.71 -18.27
C MET A 43 -2.49 4.88 -16.78
N THR A 44 -3.74 4.63 -16.42
CA THR A 44 -4.13 4.66 -15.01
C THR A 44 -3.35 3.58 -14.26
N THR A 45 -2.75 3.98 -13.14
CA THR A 45 -1.94 3.07 -12.34
C THR A 45 -2.64 2.73 -11.03
N HIS A 46 -2.35 1.53 -10.57
CA HIS A 46 -2.91 1.00 -9.33
C HIS A 46 -1.81 0.51 -8.43
N GLU A 47 -2.00 0.65 -7.15
CA GLU A 47 -1.06 0.14 -6.16
C GLU A 47 -1.58 -1.18 -5.61
N PHE A 48 -0.68 -2.17 -5.56
CA PHE A 48 -0.92 -3.45 -4.91
C PHE A 48 0.19 -3.70 -3.90
N TYR A 49 -0.13 -4.38 -2.83
CA TYR A 49 0.88 -4.96 -1.94
C TYR A 49 1.06 -6.42 -2.33
N VAL A 50 2.24 -6.76 -2.82
CA VAL A 50 2.56 -8.08 -3.37
C VAL A 50 3.35 -8.87 -2.35
N GLU A 51 2.94 -10.10 -2.13
CA GLU A 51 3.47 -10.98 -1.09
C GLU A 51 5.00 -11.08 -1.10
N HIS A 52 5.58 -11.22 -2.29
CA HIS A 52 7.02 -11.42 -2.42
C HIS A 52 7.80 -10.17 -2.83
N ALA A 53 7.13 -9.05 -3.04
CA ALA A 53 7.76 -7.85 -3.58
C ALA A 53 7.40 -6.56 -2.86
N GLY A 54 6.41 -6.58 -1.96
CA GLY A 54 5.95 -5.38 -1.26
C GLY A 54 5.05 -4.52 -2.14
N SER A 55 5.00 -3.22 -1.84
CA SER A 55 4.17 -2.29 -2.61
C SER A 55 4.72 -2.10 -4.02
N LYS A 56 3.86 -2.30 -5.01
CA LYS A 56 4.20 -2.14 -6.42
C LYS A 56 3.09 -1.42 -7.16
N LEU A 57 3.46 -0.72 -8.22
CA LEU A 57 2.51 -0.05 -9.10
C LEU A 57 2.31 -0.87 -10.37
N TYR A 58 1.08 -0.85 -10.85
CA TYR A 58 0.67 -1.61 -12.03
C TYR A 58 -0.14 -0.72 -12.96
N TYR A 59 0.00 -0.96 -14.26
CA TYR A 59 -0.87 -0.34 -15.24
C TYR A 59 -2.28 -0.93 -15.14
N ASN A 60 -3.21 -0.28 -15.78
CA ASN A 60 -4.63 -0.65 -15.68
C ASN A 60 -4.95 -2.05 -16.23
N ASP A 61 -4.08 -2.61 -17.05
CA ASP A 61 -4.22 -3.97 -17.58
C ASP A 61 -3.58 -5.04 -16.70
N GLY A 62 -2.98 -4.65 -15.59
CA GLY A 62 -2.31 -5.58 -14.68
C GLY A 62 -0.82 -5.75 -14.92
N ALA A 63 -0.27 -5.09 -15.92
CA ALA A 63 1.17 -5.16 -16.19
C ALA A 63 1.96 -4.36 -15.14
N SER A 64 3.03 -4.96 -14.63
CA SER A 64 3.90 -4.29 -13.69
C SER A 64 4.63 -3.12 -14.35
N ILE A 65 4.68 -1.96 -13.69
CA ILE A 65 5.37 -0.79 -14.22
C ILE A 65 6.86 -1.05 -14.41
N ASP A 66 7.47 -1.84 -13.52
CA ASP A 66 8.89 -2.14 -13.58
C ASP A 66 9.25 -3.16 -14.68
N GLY A 67 8.26 -3.71 -15.37
CA GLY A 67 8.51 -4.64 -16.46
C GLY A 67 8.81 -6.08 -16.05
N ILE A 68 8.70 -6.40 -14.76
CA ILE A 68 8.92 -7.77 -14.28
C ILE A 68 7.65 -8.59 -14.53
N ALA A 69 7.65 -9.36 -15.61
CA ALA A 69 6.46 -10.09 -16.05
C ALA A 69 5.95 -11.11 -15.02
N ALA A 70 6.84 -11.70 -14.24
CA ALA A 70 6.46 -12.65 -13.21
C ALA A 70 5.55 -12.04 -12.14
N ASP A 71 5.63 -10.72 -11.96
CA ASP A 71 4.85 -10.01 -10.96
C ASP A 71 3.54 -9.45 -11.52
N ASP A 72 3.28 -9.58 -12.82
CA ASP A 72 2.05 -9.07 -13.42
C ASP A 72 0.83 -9.66 -12.75
N ILE A 73 -0.19 -8.84 -12.55
CA ILE A 73 -1.47 -9.28 -12.02
C ILE A 73 -2.21 -10.02 -13.13
N VAL A 74 -2.57 -11.28 -12.88
CA VAL A 74 -3.18 -12.11 -13.91
C VAL A 74 -4.64 -12.47 -13.64
N GLY A 75 -5.14 -12.20 -12.44
CA GLY A 75 -6.53 -12.46 -12.10
C GLY A 75 -6.79 -12.35 -10.62
N ARG A 76 -8.05 -12.55 -10.24
CA ARG A 76 -8.43 -12.55 -8.84
C ARG A 76 -8.03 -13.87 -8.17
N ASP A 77 -7.64 -13.76 -6.92
CA ASP A 77 -7.41 -14.94 -6.08
C ASP A 77 -8.72 -15.31 -5.41
N THR A 78 -9.24 -16.46 -5.78
CA THR A 78 -10.51 -16.98 -5.24
C THR A 78 -10.29 -18.02 -4.15
N GLU A 79 -9.05 -18.39 -3.88
CA GLU A 79 -8.74 -19.35 -2.82
C GLU A 79 -8.70 -18.65 -1.48
N VAL A 80 -9.45 -19.19 -0.52
CA VAL A 80 -9.47 -18.68 0.86
C VAL A 80 -8.92 -19.77 1.76
N ASP A 81 -7.75 -19.52 2.34
CA ASP A 81 -7.10 -20.46 3.26
C ASP A 81 -6.32 -19.71 4.35
N GLU A 82 -5.71 -20.46 5.26
CA GLU A 82 -4.97 -19.90 6.36
C GLU A 82 -3.78 -19.03 5.93
N SER A 83 -3.15 -19.37 4.80
CA SER A 83 -2.02 -18.60 4.32
C SER A 83 -2.42 -17.18 3.90
N GLU A 84 -3.67 -16.98 3.49
CA GLU A 84 -4.20 -15.66 3.19
C GLU A 84 -4.24 -14.79 4.44
N ASP A 85 -4.66 -15.36 5.59
CA ASP A 85 -4.70 -14.64 6.85
C ASP A 85 -3.29 -14.20 7.28
N TYR A 86 -2.30 -15.05 7.13
CA TYR A 86 -0.92 -14.71 7.44
C TYR A 86 -0.40 -13.61 6.52
N PHE A 87 -0.75 -13.66 5.26
CA PHE A 87 -0.36 -12.62 4.32
C PHE A 87 -0.96 -11.27 4.71
N ILE A 88 -2.25 -11.23 5.04
CA ILE A 88 -2.92 -10.01 5.46
C ILE A 88 -2.29 -9.45 6.74
N ALA A 89 -2.00 -10.32 7.71
CA ALA A 89 -1.35 -9.90 8.94
C ALA A 89 0.04 -9.31 8.68
N GLY A 90 0.81 -9.92 7.80
CA GLY A 90 2.13 -9.42 7.41
C GLY A 90 2.06 -8.06 6.73
N TRP A 91 1.10 -7.89 5.86
CA TRP A 91 0.87 -6.60 5.20
C TRP A 91 0.49 -5.52 6.23
N ALA A 92 -0.42 -5.83 7.14
CA ALA A 92 -0.83 -4.88 8.18
C ALA A 92 0.37 -4.46 9.05
N GLN A 93 1.23 -5.41 9.41
CA GLN A 93 2.42 -5.12 10.19
C GLN A 93 3.39 -4.21 9.42
N ALA A 94 3.58 -4.47 8.14
CA ALA A 94 4.43 -3.64 7.29
C ALA A 94 3.91 -2.20 7.20
N GLU A 95 2.60 -2.03 7.06
CA GLU A 95 1.98 -0.70 7.01
C GLU A 95 2.16 0.06 8.32
N ILE A 96 1.98 -0.61 9.45
CA ILE A 96 2.18 0.00 10.77
C ILE A 96 3.64 0.44 10.92
N ASN A 97 4.58 -0.40 10.57
CA ASN A 97 6.00 -0.09 10.66
C ASN A 97 6.39 1.12 9.79
N ASP A 98 5.85 1.18 8.58
CA ASP A 98 6.11 2.30 7.68
C ASP A 98 5.56 3.61 8.24
N CYS A 99 4.36 3.57 8.80
CA CYS A 99 3.75 4.73 9.45
C CYS A 99 4.61 5.23 10.61
N LEU A 100 5.12 4.33 11.44
CA LEU A 100 5.99 4.70 12.56
C LEU A 100 7.28 5.35 12.07
N LYS A 101 7.88 4.85 11.01
CA LYS A 101 9.07 5.46 10.42
C LYS A 101 8.81 6.87 9.93
N LYS A 102 7.68 7.08 9.28
CA LYS A 102 7.29 8.41 8.80
C LYS A 102 7.09 9.39 9.94
N CYS A 103 6.45 8.95 11.02
CA CYS A 103 6.26 9.78 12.22
C CYS A 103 7.60 10.18 12.84
N ARG A 104 8.53 9.26 12.96
CA ARG A 104 9.86 9.54 13.51
C ARG A 104 10.61 10.54 12.64
N ARG A 105 10.54 10.41 11.33
CA ARG A 105 11.16 11.35 10.40
C ARG A 105 10.57 12.74 10.53
N TYR A 106 9.26 12.83 10.68
CA TYR A 106 8.57 14.10 10.87
C TYR A 106 9.04 14.78 12.15
N ILE A 107 9.09 14.06 13.25
CA ILE A 107 9.55 14.60 14.53
C ILE A 107 10.98 15.11 14.41
N ALA A 108 11.88 14.32 13.80
CA ALA A 108 13.27 14.72 13.62
C ALA A 108 13.40 15.98 12.77
N ALA A 109 12.59 16.11 11.74
CA ALA A 109 12.60 17.29 10.88
C ALA A 109 12.13 18.53 11.61
N VAL A 110 11.09 18.39 12.45
CA VAL A 110 10.61 19.51 13.27
C VAL A 110 11.66 19.94 14.27
N GLU A 111 12.31 19.01 14.94
CA GLU A 111 13.39 19.29 15.89
C GLU A 111 14.53 20.05 15.22
N LYS A 112 14.97 19.56 14.07
CA LYS A 112 16.06 20.20 13.32
C LYS A 112 15.70 21.60 12.88
N ARG A 113 14.49 21.79 12.40
CA ARG A 113 14.01 23.09 11.88
C ARG A 113 13.89 24.13 12.97
N ASN A 114 13.47 23.72 14.16
CA ASN A 114 13.18 24.61 15.27
C ASN A 114 14.19 24.49 16.40
N SER A 115 15.43 24.15 16.09
CA SER A 115 16.48 23.97 17.10
C SER A 115 16.74 25.20 17.97
N LYS A 116 16.34 26.38 17.48
CA LYS A 116 16.49 27.64 18.24
C LYS A 116 15.34 27.92 19.20
N ASP A 117 14.27 27.14 19.11
CA ASP A 117 13.07 27.29 19.92
C ASP A 117 12.76 25.95 20.64
N GLY A 118 13.68 25.58 21.52
CA GLY A 118 13.60 24.30 22.21
C GLY A 118 12.34 24.13 23.04
N LYS A 119 11.80 25.23 23.58
CA LYS A 119 10.58 25.15 24.36
C LYS A 119 9.38 24.76 23.52
N ARG A 120 9.26 25.37 22.35
CA ARG A 120 8.17 25.06 21.44
C ARG A 120 8.25 23.61 20.93
N ILE A 121 9.46 23.15 20.63
CA ILE A 121 9.70 21.77 20.25
C ILE A 121 9.24 20.82 21.34
N GLY A 122 9.61 21.11 22.59
CA GLY A 122 9.19 20.31 23.72
C GLY A 122 7.68 20.21 23.83
N GLU A 123 6.99 21.32 23.68
CA GLU A 123 5.53 21.36 23.71
C GLU A 123 4.90 20.53 22.60
N LEU A 124 5.42 20.63 21.37
CA LEU A 124 4.94 19.85 20.24
C LEU A 124 5.17 18.35 20.43
N LEU A 125 6.32 17.98 20.93
CA LEU A 125 6.63 16.57 21.19
C LEU A 125 5.73 15.99 22.27
N GLU A 126 5.46 16.77 23.33
CA GLU A 126 4.52 16.35 24.36
C GLU A 126 3.12 16.14 23.78
N LEU A 127 2.68 17.05 22.93
CA LEU A 127 1.36 16.95 22.33
C LEU A 127 1.25 15.71 21.43
N ILE A 128 2.27 15.42 20.63
CA ILE A 128 2.31 14.24 19.78
C ILE A 128 2.29 12.98 20.64
N ASP A 129 3.07 12.95 21.70
CA ASP A 129 3.14 11.78 22.58
C ASP A 129 1.81 11.53 23.30
N LYS A 130 1.17 12.59 23.80
CA LYS A 130 -0.14 12.47 24.42
C LYS A 130 -1.19 11.97 23.44
N THR A 131 -1.18 12.46 22.22
CA THR A 131 -2.12 12.04 21.18
C THR A 131 -1.93 10.57 20.85
N ARG A 132 -0.66 10.14 20.72
CA ARG A 132 -0.35 8.74 20.46
C ARG A 132 -0.83 7.82 21.58
N LYS A 133 -0.56 8.18 22.82
CA LYS A 133 -1.00 7.39 23.97
C LYS A 133 -2.52 7.30 24.05
N HIS A 134 -3.19 8.39 23.77
CA HIS A 134 -4.65 8.43 23.78
C HIS A 134 -5.25 7.51 22.71
N VAL A 135 -4.66 7.50 21.52
CA VAL A 135 -5.14 6.66 20.43
C VAL A 135 -4.84 5.17 20.69
N MET A 136 -3.78 4.87 21.39
CA MET A 136 -3.38 3.48 21.67
C MET A 136 -4.11 2.86 22.86
N VAL A 137 -4.84 3.64 23.61
CA VAL A 137 -5.69 3.16 24.68
C VAL A 137 -7.05 2.76 24.13
#